data_7c97de35c8497ee96e1e15fa525e71f5
#
_entry.id   7c97de35c8497ee96e1e15fa525e71f5
#
_cell.length_a   1.000
_cell.length_b   1.000
_cell.length_c   1.000
_cell.angle_alpha   90.00
_cell.angle_beta   90.00
_cell.angle_gamma   90.00
#
_symmetry.space_group_name_H-M   'P 1'
#
loop_
_entity.id
_entity.type
_entity.pdbx_description
1 polymer ?
#
loop_
_entity_poly.entity_id
_entity_poly.type
_entity_poly.pdbx_seq_one_letter_code
_entity_poly.pdbx_strand_id
1 'polypeptide(L)'
;MDPLTESLTLQSHLPPDFLAEALRADVTRGLTATPKSLPPKWFYDQRGSVLFEQITQLPEYYPTRAEREILLARAPEIAATTGARTLVELGSGSGEKTRLLIGALRAHGTLSVYVPMDVSPSALLESGRALVRDYPGLSVHGRLADFEHQLGVLPVGERRLTAFLGGTIGNLEPGPRAAFLADLRGSTAAGDWLLLGTDLVKDPAVLVPAYDDSAGVTARFNKNVLEVINRELLADFDPDAFEHVALWDPDAEWIELRLRSTADQKVTVGDLDLVVPFGSGEEMRTEVSAKFRPEGVRTELAAAGFAARAGWTDEAGRFLVTLAEAA
;
A
#
# COMPACT_ATOMS: atom_id res chain seq x y z
N MET A 1 6.35 35.68 -5.77
CA MET A 1 6.31 34.21 -5.77
C MET A 1 5.35 33.78 -4.68
N ASP A 2 4.45 32.86 -4.98
CA ASP A 2 3.50 32.37 -4.01
C ASP A 2 4.27 31.54 -2.96
N PRO A 3 4.21 31.85 -1.65
CA PRO A 3 4.94 31.13 -0.61
C PRO A 3 4.58 29.63 -0.54
N LEU A 4 3.46 29.23 -1.14
CA LEU A 4 3.07 27.82 -1.28
C LEU A 4 3.96 27.06 -2.28
N THR A 5 4.56 27.75 -3.26
CA THR A 5 5.40 27.12 -4.30
C THR A 5 6.79 26.76 -3.78
N GLU A 6 7.28 27.42 -2.73
CA GLU A 6 8.57 27.11 -2.10
C GLU A 6 8.50 25.93 -1.13
N SER A 7 7.30 25.64 -0.59
CA SER A 7 7.11 24.59 0.43
C SER A 7 6.61 23.27 -0.14
N LEU A 8 6.16 23.21 -1.40
CA LEU A 8 5.70 22.01 -2.09
C LEU A 8 6.46 21.81 -3.40
N THR A 9 7.16 20.69 -3.50
CA THR A 9 7.78 20.24 -4.75
C THR A 9 7.29 18.85 -5.12
N LEU A 10 7.19 18.56 -6.42
CA LEU A 10 6.91 17.23 -6.93
C LEU A 10 8.01 16.86 -7.93
N GLN A 11 8.68 15.74 -7.69
CA GLN A 11 9.68 15.19 -8.61
C GLN A 11 9.19 13.86 -9.15
N SER A 12 9.16 13.74 -10.48
CA SER A 12 8.87 12.47 -11.14
C SER A 12 10.16 11.69 -11.36
N HIS A 13 10.14 10.45 -10.93
CA HIS A 13 11.18 9.45 -11.19
C HIS A 13 10.66 8.33 -12.10
N LEU A 14 9.39 8.41 -12.50
CA LEU A 14 8.80 7.51 -13.47
C LEU A 14 9.05 8.04 -14.89
N PRO A 15 9.49 7.19 -15.84
CA PRO A 15 9.43 7.52 -17.26
C PRO A 15 8.02 7.91 -17.69
N PRO A 16 7.84 8.73 -18.75
CA PRO A 16 6.52 9.19 -19.17
C PRO A 16 5.49 8.07 -19.38
N ASP A 17 5.91 6.93 -19.93
CA ASP A 17 5.04 5.81 -20.28
C ASP A 17 5.11 4.64 -19.26
N PHE A 18 5.77 4.86 -18.11
CA PHE A 18 6.05 3.81 -17.13
C PHE A 18 4.80 3.01 -16.73
N LEU A 19 3.71 3.68 -16.36
CA LEU A 19 2.49 3.00 -15.92
C LEU A 19 1.84 2.20 -17.06
N ALA A 20 1.85 2.74 -18.27
CA ALA A 20 1.30 2.03 -19.44
C ALA A 20 2.13 0.78 -19.78
N GLU A 21 3.46 0.90 -19.78
CA GLU A 21 4.36 -0.23 -20.02
C GLU A 21 4.29 -1.28 -18.91
N ALA A 22 4.23 -0.86 -17.65
CA ALA A 22 4.08 -1.76 -16.51
C ALA A 22 2.74 -2.52 -16.56
N LEU A 23 1.63 -1.83 -16.91
CA LEU A 23 0.34 -2.48 -17.08
C LEU A 23 0.36 -3.52 -18.19
N ARG A 24 0.93 -3.19 -19.36
CA ARG A 24 1.10 -4.12 -20.49
C ARG A 24 1.88 -5.37 -20.08
N ALA A 25 3.00 -5.17 -19.39
CA ALA A 25 3.86 -6.26 -18.94
C ALA A 25 3.15 -7.15 -17.90
N ASP A 26 2.49 -6.54 -16.90
CA ASP A 26 1.77 -7.27 -15.85
C ASP A 26 0.58 -8.05 -16.40
N VAL A 27 -0.21 -7.45 -17.29
CA VAL A 27 -1.36 -8.10 -17.94
C VAL A 27 -0.89 -9.23 -18.84
N THR A 28 0.12 -9.01 -19.68
CA THR A 28 0.69 -10.08 -20.54
C THR A 28 1.16 -11.25 -19.69
N ARG A 29 2.00 -11.00 -18.70
CA ARG A 29 2.54 -12.04 -17.80
C ARG A 29 1.43 -12.75 -17.02
N GLY A 30 0.52 -11.98 -16.42
CA GLY A 30 -0.47 -12.51 -15.51
C GLY A 30 -1.59 -13.29 -16.19
N LEU A 31 -2.07 -12.83 -17.35
CA LEU A 31 -3.15 -13.50 -18.07
C LEU A 31 -2.69 -14.70 -18.92
N THR A 32 -1.38 -14.80 -19.21
CA THR A 32 -0.80 -15.97 -19.89
C THR A 32 -0.26 -17.02 -18.93
N ALA A 33 -0.18 -16.70 -17.64
CA ALA A 33 0.25 -17.64 -16.61
C ALA A 33 -0.83 -18.69 -16.26
N THR A 34 -0.40 -19.77 -15.62
CA THR A 34 -1.29 -20.77 -15.02
C THR A 34 -0.80 -21.08 -13.61
N PRO A 35 -1.55 -20.74 -12.56
CA PRO A 35 -2.82 -20.01 -12.57
C PRO A 35 -2.66 -18.54 -13.00
N LYS A 36 -3.75 -17.92 -13.51
CA LYS A 36 -3.76 -16.51 -13.87
C LYS A 36 -3.69 -15.62 -12.64
N SER A 37 -3.06 -14.46 -12.78
CA SER A 37 -2.99 -13.47 -11.70
C SER A 37 -2.78 -12.05 -12.24
N LEU A 38 -3.17 -11.06 -11.43
CA LEU A 38 -2.89 -9.64 -11.67
C LEU A 38 -2.42 -8.99 -10.35
N PRO A 39 -1.48 -8.04 -10.39
CA PRO A 39 -1.04 -7.38 -9.16
C PRO A 39 -2.06 -6.32 -8.69
N PRO A 40 -2.24 -6.14 -7.35
CA PRO A 40 -3.27 -5.29 -6.76
C PRO A 40 -3.05 -3.78 -7.02
N LYS A 41 -1.86 -3.35 -7.41
CA LYS A 41 -1.60 -1.93 -7.71
C LYS A 41 -2.54 -1.35 -8.76
N TRP A 42 -3.10 -2.18 -9.66
CA TRP A 42 -4.02 -1.77 -10.70
C TRP A 42 -5.46 -1.57 -10.23
N PHE A 43 -5.76 -1.84 -8.95
CA PHE A 43 -7.05 -1.45 -8.37
C PHE A 43 -7.18 0.08 -8.22
N TYR A 44 -6.06 0.79 -8.00
CA TYR A 44 -6.00 2.16 -7.47
C TYR A 44 -5.96 3.25 -8.56
N ASP A 45 -6.83 3.16 -9.57
CA ASP A 45 -7.15 4.32 -10.38
C ASP A 45 -8.05 5.30 -9.58
N GLN A 46 -8.51 6.37 -10.21
CA GLN A 46 -9.38 7.35 -9.53
C GLN A 46 -10.64 6.71 -8.91
N ARG A 47 -11.30 5.80 -9.66
CA ARG A 47 -12.49 5.08 -9.18
C ARG A 47 -12.14 4.12 -8.05
N GLY A 48 -11.09 3.33 -8.23
CA GLY A 48 -10.62 2.38 -7.23
C GLY A 48 -10.20 3.06 -5.93
N SER A 49 -9.56 4.21 -5.99
CA SER A 49 -9.22 5.01 -4.82
C SER A 49 -10.47 5.44 -4.03
N VAL A 50 -11.53 5.89 -4.74
CA VAL A 50 -12.81 6.20 -4.09
C VAL A 50 -13.47 4.96 -3.48
N LEU A 51 -13.40 3.81 -4.15
CA LEU A 51 -13.92 2.54 -3.60
C LEU A 51 -13.13 2.12 -2.36
N PHE A 52 -11.81 2.27 -2.38
CA PHE A 52 -10.99 1.97 -1.22
C PHE A 52 -11.31 2.87 -0.02
N GLU A 53 -11.51 4.17 -0.24
CA GLU A 53 -11.98 5.07 0.83
C GLU A 53 -13.33 4.60 1.41
N GLN A 54 -14.25 4.12 0.57
CA GLN A 54 -15.51 3.53 1.07
C GLN A 54 -15.23 2.25 1.88
N ILE A 55 -14.31 1.37 1.45
CA ILE A 55 -13.91 0.18 2.20
C ILE A 55 -13.41 0.56 3.59
N THR A 56 -12.59 1.59 3.72
CA THR A 56 -12.05 2.01 5.04
C THR A 56 -13.13 2.43 6.04
N GLN A 57 -14.33 2.78 5.56
CA GLN A 57 -15.48 3.17 6.41
C GLN A 57 -16.38 1.97 6.77
N LEU A 58 -16.20 0.81 6.16
CA LEU A 58 -17.03 -0.36 6.43
C LEU A 58 -16.81 -0.91 7.84
N PRO A 59 -17.87 -1.35 8.53
CA PRO A 59 -17.75 -1.95 9.87
C PRO A 59 -16.85 -3.20 9.85
N GLU A 60 -16.87 -3.99 8.78
CA GLU A 60 -16.08 -5.20 8.62
C GLU A 60 -14.58 -4.89 8.42
N TYR A 61 -14.23 -3.77 7.76
CA TYR A 61 -12.85 -3.42 7.47
C TYR A 61 -12.17 -2.72 8.65
N TYR A 62 -11.71 -3.51 9.61
CA TYR A 62 -11.06 -3.05 10.84
C TYR A 62 -9.63 -2.49 10.66
N PRO A 63 -8.79 -2.86 9.64
CA PRO A 63 -7.36 -2.55 9.65
C PRO A 63 -7.07 -1.05 9.75
N THR A 64 -7.77 -0.21 9.00
CA THR A 64 -7.58 1.26 9.05
C THR A 64 -7.88 1.83 10.44
N ARG A 65 -8.95 1.37 11.08
CA ARG A 65 -9.33 1.84 12.42
C ARG A 65 -8.35 1.37 13.50
N ALA A 66 -7.91 0.11 13.43
CA ALA A 66 -6.95 -0.46 14.35
C ALA A 66 -5.59 0.25 14.27
N GLU A 67 -5.07 0.47 13.06
CA GLU A 67 -3.82 1.21 12.87
C GLU A 67 -3.94 2.67 13.34
N ARG A 68 -5.08 3.33 13.03
CA ARG A 68 -5.34 4.70 13.50
C ARG A 68 -5.40 4.80 15.03
N GLU A 69 -6.01 3.83 15.71
CA GLU A 69 -6.05 3.74 17.18
C GLU A 69 -4.65 3.69 17.76
N ILE A 70 -3.77 2.82 17.22
CA ILE A 70 -2.38 2.71 17.65
C ILE A 70 -1.64 4.03 17.44
N LEU A 71 -1.76 4.63 16.25
CA LEU A 71 -1.08 5.89 15.94
C LEU A 71 -1.56 7.04 16.83
N LEU A 72 -2.86 7.15 17.12
CA LEU A 72 -3.40 8.13 18.05
C LEU A 72 -2.78 8.01 19.44
N ALA A 73 -2.62 6.79 19.95
CA ALA A 73 -2.06 6.54 21.26
C ALA A 73 -0.53 6.70 21.31
N ARG A 74 0.18 6.40 20.22
CA ARG A 74 1.64 6.21 20.20
C ARG A 74 2.44 7.22 19.41
N ALA A 75 1.81 8.07 18.58
CA ALA A 75 2.54 9.05 17.79
C ALA A 75 3.46 9.98 18.64
N PRO A 76 3.06 10.43 19.86
CA PRO A 76 3.97 11.20 20.73
C PRO A 76 5.21 10.40 21.19
N GLU A 77 5.04 9.11 21.51
CA GLU A 77 6.13 8.22 21.90
C GLU A 77 7.07 7.96 20.71
N ILE A 78 6.52 7.72 19.52
CA ILE A 78 7.28 7.57 18.28
C ILE A 78 8.09 8.84 17.99
N ALA A 79 7.48 10.01 18.10
CA ALA A 79 8.14 11.29 17.89
C ALA A 79 9.30 11.51 18.86
N ALA A 80 9.10 11.24 20.15
CA ALA A 80 10.14 11.38 21.16
C ALA A 80 11.30 10.38 20.97
N THR A 81 11.00 9.14 20.58
CA THR A 81 12.01 8.10 20.37
C THR A 81 12.87 8.40 19.14
N THR A 82 12.24 8.77 18.03
CA THR A 82 12.94 8.94 16.76
C THR A 82 13.58 10.32 16.62
N GLY A 83 12.96 11.35 17.17
CA GLY A 83 13.34 12.75 16.96
C GLY A 83 13.46 13.08 15.46
N ALA A 84 12.62 12.47 14.62
CA ALA A 84 12.73 12.52 13.18
C ALA A 84 12.60 13.95 12.65
N ARG A 85 13.51 14.32 11.76
CA ARG A 85 13.50 15.60 11.03
C ARG A 85 12.86 15.47 9.66
N THR A 86 12.95 14.29 9.10
CA THR A 86 12.35 13.91 7.83
C THR A 86 11.41 12.72 8.04
N LEU A 87 10.17 12.87 7.62
CA LEU A 87 9.20 11.78 7.53
C LEU A 87 9.04 11.40 6.06
N VAL A 88 9.34 10.15 5.73
CA VAL A 88 9.06 9.55 4.42
C VAL A 88 7.84 8.65 4.57
N GLU A 89 6.95 8.64 3.61
CA GLU A 89 5.82 7.71 3.57
C GLU A 89 5.74 6.99 2.24
N LEU A 90 5.71 5.67 2.28
CA LEU A 90 5.57 4.80 1.11
C LEU A 90 4.10 4.47 0.89
N GLY A 91 3.56 4.81 -0.30
CA GLY A 91 2.15 4.66 -0.60
C GLY A 91 1.29 5.61 0.23
N SER A 92 1.52 6.92 0.07
CA SER A 92 0.93 7.94 0.95
C SER A 92 -0.60 8.07 0.83
N GLY A 93 -1.19 7.71 -0.30
CA GLY A 93 -2.63 7.81 -0.50
C GLY A 93 -3.21 9.17 -0.08
N SER A 94 -4.28 9.16 0.71
CA SER A 94 -4.91 10.38 1.28
C SER A 94 -4.10 11.05 2.40
N GLY A 95 -3.12 10.37 2.98
CA GLY A 95 -2.27 10.89 4.05
C GLY A 95 -2.98 11.15 5.39
N GLU A 96 -4.20 10.66 5.58
CA GLU A 96 -4.99 10.96 6.78
C GLU A 96 -4.31 10.46 8.07
N LYS A 97 -3.81 9.22 8.06
CA LYS A 97 -3.12 8.63 9.20
C LYS A 97 -1.78 9.31 9.48
N THR A 98 -1.09 9.72 8.43
CA THR A 98 0.20 10.40 8.51
C THR A 98 0.10 11.76 9.19
N ARG A 99 -1.05 12.42 9.14
CA ARG A 99 -1.30 13.66 9.90
C ARG A 99 -1.09 13.48 11.40
N LEU A 100 -1.33 12.28 11.95
CA LEU A 100 -1.07 11.97 13.36
C LEU A 100 0.44 11.99 13.66
N LEU A 101 1.25 11.42 12.78
CA LEU A 101 2.71 11.43 12.90
C LEU A 101 3.28 12.84 12.68
N ILE A 102 2.82 13.54 11.63
CA ILE A 102 3.22 14.92 11.36
C ILE A 102 2.91 15.82 12.56
N GLY A 103 1.69 15.74 13.09
CA GLY A 103 1.28 16.52 14.26
C GLY A 103 2.16 16.26 15.48
N ALA A 104 2.44 14.99 15.80
CA ALA A 104 3.28 14.62 16.94
C ALA A 104 4.74 15.05 16.77
N LEU A 105 5.34 14.82 15.59
CA LEU A 105 6.71 15.22 15.29
C LEU A 105 6.88 16.75 15.27
N ARG A 106 5.86 17.49 14.79
CA ARG A 106 5.84 18.97 14.83
C ARG A 106 5.70 19.48 16.27
N ALA A 107 4.83 18.85 17.07
CA ALA A 107 4.69 19.20 18.49
C ALA A 107 5.99 18.91 19.27
N HIS A 108 6.72 17.85 18.91
CA HIS A 108 8.05 17.55 19.45
C HIS A 108 9.12 18.55 18.98
N GLY A 109 8.85 19.33 17.93
CA GLY A 109 9.73 20.39 17.42
C GLY A 109 10.83 19.91 16.48
N THR A 110 10.77 18.69 15.93
CA THR A 110 11.85 18.14 15.11
C THR A 110 11.53 18.10 13.61
N LEU A 111 10.30 17.82 13.21
CA LEU A 111 9.94 17.64 11.80
C LEU A 111 10.03 18.93 11.01
N SER A 112 10.80 18.90 9.92
CA SER A 112 10.92 19.98 8.94
C SER A 112 10.52 19.56 7.52
N VAL A 113 10.66 18.28 7.19
CA VAL A 113 10.45 17.76 5.82
C VAL A 113 9.53 16.55 5.85
N TYR A 114 8.56 16.53 4.94
CA TYR A 114 7.74 15.36 4.63
C TYR A 114 7.93 14.96 3.16
N VAL A 115 8.14 13.68 2.94
CA VAL A 115 8.42 13.11 1.61
C VAL A 115 7.41 11.99 1.34
N PRO A 116 6.21 12.30 0.83
CA PRO A 116 5.30 11.30 0.34
C PRO A 116 5.82 10.68 -0.96
N MET A 117 5.73 9.35 -1.09
CA MET A 117 6.03 8.60 -2.29
C MET A 117 4.76 7.86 -2.73
N ASP A 118 4.37 8.05 -3.97
CA ASP A 118 3.19 7.42 -4.57
C ASP A 118 3.33 7.39 -6.09
N VAL A 119 2.56 6.53 -6.76
CA VAL A 119 2.47 6.47 -8.23
C VAL A 119 1.40 7.41 -8.80
N SER A 120 0.59 8.02 -7.94
CA SER A 120 -0.50 8.93 -8.30
C SER A 120 -0.09 10.40 -8.18
N PRO A 121 0.10 11.13 -9.30
CA PRO A 121 0.44 12.56 -9.26
C PRO A 121 -0.65 13.41 -8.59
N SER A 122 -1.92 13.07 -8.84
CA SER A 122 -3.06 13.81 -8.28
C SER A 122 -3.13 13.66 -6.76
N ALA A 123 -2.95 12.46 -6.22
CA ALA A 123 -2.94 12.21 -4.79
C ALA A 123 -1.81 12.98 -4.10
N LEU A 124 -0.59 12.95 -4.66
CA LEU A 124 0.56 13.69 -4.12
C LEU A 124 0.35 15.21 -4.12
N LEU A 125 -0.22 15.76 -5.19
CA LEU A 125 -0.48 17.20 -5.29
C LEU A 125 -1.59 17.66 -4.35
N GLU A 126 -2.67 16.91 -4.26
CA GLU A 126 -3.83 17.25 -3.44
C GLU A 126 -3.46 17.17 -1.95
N SER A 127 -2.90 16.04 -1.51
CA SER A 127 -2.46 15.85 -0.12
C SER A 127 -1.35 16.84 0.27
N GLY A 128 -0.36 17.06 -0.62
CA GLY A 128 0.73 17.98 -0.39
C GLY A 128 0.28 19.43 -0.19
N ARG A 129 -0.64 19.94 -1.05
CA ARG A 129 -1.22 21.28 -0.89
C ARG A 129 -1.99 21.44 0.43
N ALA A 130 -2.74 20.42 0.81
CA ALA A 130 -3.46 20.43 2.09
C ALA A 130 -2.49 20.48 3.27
N LEU A 131 -1.41 19.68 3.24
CA LEU A 131 -0.43 19.62 4.32
C LEU A 131 0.37 20.92 4.47
N VAL A 132 0.81 21.54 3.38
CA VAL A 132 1.53 22.83 3.44
C VAL A 132 0.64 23.92 4.04
N ARG A 133 -0.64 23.93 3.69
CA ARG A 133 -1.61 24.88 4.26
C ARG A 133 -1.84 24.64 5.76
N ASP A 134 -1.98 23.38 6.17
CA ASP A 134 -2.38 23.00 7.52
C ASP A 134 -1.19 22.98 8.50
N TYR A 135 0.05 22.87 7.99
CA TYR A 135 1.29 22.84 8.78
C TYR A 135 2.31 23.89 8.28
N PRO A 136 2.14 25.18 8.63
CA PRO A 136 3.07 26.23 8.21
C PRO A 136 4.53 25.91 8.58
N GLY A 137 5.45 26.10 7.62
CA GLY A 137 6.87 25.80 7.78
C GLY A 137 7.24 24.32 7.64
N LEU A 138 6.31 23.45 7.21
CA LEU A 138 6.61 22.09 6.74
C LEU A 138 6.95 22.17 5.24
N SER A 139 8.10 21.61 4.84
CA SER A 139 8.43 21.39 3.44
C SER A 139 7.92 20.03 2.99
N VAL A 140 7.20 19.97 1.87
CA VAL A 140 6.64 18.72 1.30
C VAL A 140 7.33 18.46 -0.04
N HIS A 141 8.02 17.33 -0.13
CA HIS A 141 8.75 16.92 -1.33
C HIS A 141 8.20 15.62 -1.88
N GLY A 142 7.12 15.69 -2.67
CA GLY A 142 6.49 14.52 -3.28
C GLY A 142 7.43 13.82 -4.26
N ARG A 143 7.46 12.49 -4.18
CA ARG A 143 8.16 11.58 -5.09
C ARG A 143 7.14 10.78 -5.88
N LEU A 144 7.00 11.08 -7.17
CA LEU A 144 6.23 10.26 -8.08
C LEU A 144 7.12 9.08 -8.50
N ALA A 145 6.96 7.95 -7.82
CA ALA A 145 7.81 6.78 -7.96
C ALA A 145 7.09 5.51 -7.48
N ASP A 146 7.52 4.37 -8.01
CA ASP A 146 7.10 3.05 -7.55
C ASP A 146 8.01 2.60 -6.39
N PHE A 147 7.45 2.49 -5.19
CA PHE A 147 8.22 2.11 -4.00
C PHE A 147 8.72 0.67 -4.05
N GLU A 148 8.12 -0.20 -4.87
CA GLU A 148 8.62 -1.57 -5.01
C GLU A 148 9.97 -1.65 -5.76
N HIS A 149 10.28 -0.64 -6.60
CA HIS A 149 11.43 -0.67 -7.50
C HIS A 149 12.36 0.55 -7.40
N GLN A 150 11.94 1.64 -6.76
CA GLN A 150 12.62 2.92 -6.83
C GLN A 150 12.96 3.54 -5.47
N LEU A 151 13.23 2.71 -4.45
CA LEU A 151 13.60 3.22 -3.12
C LEU A 151 14.88 4.06 -3.09
N GLY A 152 15.74 3.90 -4.10
CA GLY A 152 16.97 4.70 -4.23
C GLY A 152 16.76 6.20 -4.48
N VAL A 153 15.52 6.64 -4.80
CA VAL A 153 15.19 8.07 -4.95
C VAL A 153 14.83 8.74 -3.62
N LEU A 154 14.77 7.98 -2.54
CA LEU A 154 14.49 8.52 -1.21
C LEU A 154 15.65 9.40 -0.74
N PRO A 155 15.35 10.53 -0.05
CA PRO A 155 16.39 11.41 0.42
C PRO A 155 17.27 10.72 1.46
N VAL A 156 18.58 10.85 1.30
CA VAL A 156 19.53 10.52 2.36
C VAL A 156 19.58 11.74 3.29
N GLY A 157 19.22 11.55 4.56
CA GLY A 157 19.16 12.67 5.50
C GLY A 157 19.28 12.21 6.94
N GLU A 158 19.62 13.15 7.83
CA GLU A 158 19.73 12.86 9.24
C GLU A 158 18.36 12.63 9.88
N ARG A 159 18.25 11.58 10.69
CA ARG A 159 17.05 11.22 11.49
C ARG A 159 15.79 11.11 10.66
N ARG A 160 15.84 10.19 9.69
CA ARG A 160 14.69 9.87 8.87
C ARG A 160 13.80 8.82 9.57
N LEU A 161 12.50 9.03 9.54
CA LEU A 161 11.49 8.03 9.83
C LEU A 161 10.80 7.67 8.53
N THR A 162 10.90 6.43 8.10
CA THR A 162 10.14 5.92 6.97
C THR A 162 8.90 5.20 7.49
N ALA A 163 7.72 5.66 7.11
CA ALA A 163 6.43 5.05 7.44
C ALA A 163 5.95 4.20 6.26
N PHE A 164 5.67 2.93 6.52
CA PHE A 164 5.03 2.01 5.59
C PHE A 164 3.81 1.41 6.29
N LEU A 165 2.68 2.05 6.08
CA LEU A 165 1.44 1.86 6.83
C LEU A 165 0.36 1.17 5.98
N GLY A 166 -0.81 0.94 6.58
CA GLY A 166 -1.97 0.37 5.88
C GLY A 166 -1.93 -1.15 5.73
N GLY A 167 -0.91 -1.82 6.25
CA GLY A 167 -0.72 -3.25 6.04
C GLY A 167 -0.29 -3.61 4.61
N THR A 168 0.10 -2.62 3.80
CA THR A 168 0.48 -2.76 2.39
C THR A 168 1.62 -3.76 2.18
N ILE A 169 2.53 -3.91 3.15
CA ILE A 169 3.59 -4.94 3.14
C ILE A 169 3.03 -6.35 2.95
N GLY A 170 1.79 -6.60 3.38
CA GLY A 170 1.09 -7.87 3.22
C GLY A 170 0.72 -8.22 1.77
N ASN A 171 0.75 -7.25 0.86
CA ASN A 171 0.53 -7.48 -0.56
C ASN A 171 1.74 -8.10 -1.26
N LEU A 172 2.89 -8.12 -0.59
CA LEU A 172 4.11 -8.74 -1.08
C LEU A 172 4.21 -10.19 -0.58
N GLU A 173 4.37 -11.13 -1.51
CA GLU A 173 4.70 -12.51 -1.18
C GLU A 173 6.05 -12.60 -0.43
N PRO A 174 6.37 -13.68 0.31
CA PRO A 174 7.55 -13.74 1.18
C PRO A 174 8.88 -13.40 0.50
N GLY A 175 9.11 -13.88 -0.73
CA GLY A 175 10.35 -13.59 -1.47
C GLY A 175 10.47 -12.11 -1.87
N PRO A 176 9.50 -11.55 -2.62
CA PRO A 176 9.43 -10.12 -2.93
C PRO A 176 9.47 -9.23 -1.68
N ARG A 177 8.80 -9.62 -0.59
CA ARG A 177 8.80 -8.88 0.67
C ARG A 177 10.18 -8.80 1.31
N ALA A 178 10.91 -9.93 1.33
CA ALA A 178 12.27 -9.96 1.84
C ALA A 178 13.22 -9.07 1.00
N ALA A 179 13.09 -9.10 -0.33
CA ALA A 179 13.85 -8.24 -1.23
C ALA A 179 13.53 -6.75 -0.99
N PHE A 180 12.23 -6.41 -0.91
CA PHE A 180 11.78 -5.05 -0.62
C PHE A 180 12.35 -4.51 0.71
N LEU A 181 12.30 -5.30 1.79
CA LEU A 181 12.86 -4.89 3.09
C LEU A 181 14.37 -4.70 3.03
N ALA A 182 15.10 -5.54 2.27
CA ALA A 182 16.53 -5.39 2.05
C ALA A 182 16.87 -4.13 1.25
N ASP A 183 16.13 -3.84 0.20
CA ASP A 183 16.28 -2.63 -0.63
C ASP A 183 15.95 -1.37 0.18
N LEU A 184 14.89 -1.43 1.00
CA LEU A 184 14.55 -0.35 1.91
C LEU A 184 15.68 -0.10 2.91
N ARG A 185 16.26 -1.16 3.49
CA ARG A 185 17.43 -1.04 4.37
C ARG A 185 18.63 -0.44 3.64
N GLY A 186 18.88 -0.85 2.40
CA GLY A 186 19.95 -0.28 1.56
C GLY A 186 19.78 1.20 1.26
N SER A 187 18.56 1.71 1.31
CA SER A 187 18.23 3.14 1.12
C SER A 187 18.23 3.95 2.42
N THR A 188 18.49 3.32 3.59
CA THR A 188 18.48 3.95 4.91
C THR A 188 19.89 4.09 5.48
N ALA A 189 20.15 5.19 6.20
CA ALA A 189 21.37 5.34 6.98
C ALA A 189 21.26 4.63 8.35
N ALA A 190 22.39 4.31 8.95
CA ALA A 190 22.38 3.80 10.33
C ALA A 190 21.76 4.82 11.28
N GLY A 191 20.87 4.38 12.16
CA GLY A 191 20.13 5.24 13.08
C GLY A 191 18.87 5.89 12.49
N ASP A 192 18.55 5.65 11.20
CA ASP A 192 17.24 5.95 10.66
C ASP A 192 16.20 4.93 11.15
N TRP A 193 14.93 5.27 11.01
CA TRP A 193 13.82 4.50 11.56
C TRP A 193 12.85 4.04 10.48
N LEU A 194 12.27 2.86 10.70
CA LEU A 194 11.13 2.31 9.96
C LEU A 194 9.94 2.17 10.91
N LEU A 195 8.79 2.70 10.52
CA LEU A 195 7.50 2.44 11.14
C LEU A 195 6.66 1.58 10.21
N LEU A 196 6.43 0.34 10.60
CA LEU A 196 5.79 -0.67 9.78
C LEU A 196 4.44 -1.08 10.36
N GLY A 197 3.37 -0.95 9.56
CA GLY A 197 2.03 -1.45 9.88
C GLY A 197 1.80 -2.85 9.31
N THR A 198 1.35 -3.80 10.17
CA THR A 198 1.10 -5.18 9.77
C THR A 198 -0.22 -5.69 10.36
N ASP A 199 -1.04 -6.30 9.54
CA ASP A 199 -2.25 -6.98 10.00
C ASP A 199 -1.90 -8.37 10.55
N LEU A 200 -2.47 -8.72 11.72
CA LEU A 200 -2.09 -9.93 12.44
C LEU A 200 -2.98 -11.12 12.06
N VAL A 201 -2.43 -12.33 12.19
CA VAL A 201 -3.20 -13.58 12.13
C VAL A 201 -4.27 -13.58 13.22
N LYS A 202 -5.50 -13.88 12.85
CA LYS A 202 -6.67 -13.96 13.72
C LYS A 202 -7.72 -14.89 13.15
N ASP A 203 -8.87 -15.00 13.82
CA ASP A 203 -9.99 -15.83 13.38
C ASP A 203 -10.41 -15.47 11.93
N PRO A 204 -10.49 -16.46 11.02
CA PRO A 204 -11.01 -16.26 9.67
C PRO A 204 -12.40 -15.64 9.62
N ALA A 205 -13.23 -15.85 10.65
CA ALA A 205 -14.53 -15.20 10.77
C ALA A 205 -14.46 -13.68 10.92
N VAL A 206 -13.28 -13.13 11.29
CA VAL A 206 -13.00 -11.69 11.32
C VAL A 206 -12.27 -11.27 10.04
N LEU A 207 -11.38 -12.12 9.52
CA LEU A 207 -10.55 -11.80 8.35
C LEU A 207 -11.37 -11.76 7.06
N VAL A 208 -12.14 -12.81 6.76
CA VAL A 208 -12.84 -12.94 5.48
C VAL A 208 -13.86 -11.81 5.26
N PRO A 209 -14.72 -11.43 6.23
CA PRO A 209 -15.66 -10.32 6.03
C PRO A 209 -15.00 -8.96 5.77
N ALA A 210 -13.76 -8.76 6.19
CA ALA A 210 -13.02 -7.53 5.89
C ALA A 210 -12.64 -7.40 4.41
N TYR A 211 -12.66 -8.53 3.68
CA TYR A 211 -12.34 -8.61 2.25
C TYR A 211 -13.52 -9.08 1.39
N ASP A 212 -14.66 -9.40 2.03
CA ASP A 212 -15.92 -9.78 1.38
C ASP A 212 -17.07 -9.20 2.19
N ASP A 213 -17.20 -7.88 2.13
CA ASP A 213 -18.15 -7.10 2.91
C ASP A 213 -19.60 -7.29 2.44
N SER A 214 -20.53 -7.19 3.39
CA SER A 214 -21.96 -7.37 3.14
C SER A 214 -22.58 -6.35 2.16
N ALA A 215 -21.94 -5.18 1.99
CA ALA A 215 -22.38 -4.14 1.04
C ALA A 215 -21.76 -4.30 -0.36
N GLY A 216 -20.85 -5.27 -0.55
CA GLY A 216 -20.20 -5.58 -1.83
C GLY A 216 -19.30 -4.48 -2.34
N VAL A 217 -18.75 -3.64 -1.48
CA VAL A 217 -17.83 -2.57 -1.87
C VAL A 217 -16.50 -3.17 -2.30
N THR A 218 -15.98 -4.14 -1.55
CA THR A 218 -14.73 -4.83 -1.88
C THR A 218 -14.85 -5.62 -3.18
N ALA A 219 -16.01 -6.23 -3.43
CA ALA A 219 -16.27 -6.90 -4.71
C ALA A 219 -16.18 -5.93 -5.90
N ARG A 220 -16.74 -4.71 -5.76
CA ARG A 220 -16.63 -3.66 -6.80
C ARG A 220 -15.19 -3.17 -6.96
N PHE A 221 -14.45 -3.05 -5.86
CA PHE A 221 -13.05 -2.66 -5.88
C PHE A 221 -12.19 -3.72 -6.58
N ASN A 222 -12.38 -5.01 -6.27
CA ASN A 222 -11.67 -6.10 -6.93
C ASN A 222 -11.96 -6.13 -8.45
N LYS A 223 -13.23 -6.01 -8.85
CA LYS A 223 -13.63 -5.97 -10.26
C LYS A 223 -13.12 -4.74 -11.02
N ASN A 224 -12.73 -3.67 -10.30
CA ASN A 224 -12.24 -2.45 -10.92
C ASN A 224 -10.98 -2.69 -11.78
N VAL A 225 -10.15 -3.70 -11.47
CA VAL A 225 -9.00 -4.04 -12.31
C VAL A 225 -9.40 -4.39 -13.74
N LEU A 226 -10.55 -5.05 -13.95
CA LEU A 226 -11.06 -5.37 -15.28
C LEU A 226 -11.44 -4.11 -16.05
N GLU A 227 -12.07 -3.16 -15.38
CA GLU A 227 -12.42 -1.85 -15.97
C GLU A 227 -11.17 -1.04 -16.34
N VAL A 228 -10.12 -1.11 -15.51
CA VAL A 228 -8.83 -0.48 -15.81
C VAL A 228 -8.22 -1.10 -17.06
N ILE A 229 -8.17 -2.43 -17.17
CA ILE A 229 -7.61 -3.13 -18.34
C ILE A 229 -8.44 -2.84 -19.59
N ASN A 230 -9.79 -2.82 -19.48
CA ASN A 230 -10.67 -2.47 -20.60
C ASN A 230 -10.36 -1.06 -21.13
N ARG A 231 -10.22 -0.10 -20.25
CA ARG A 231 -9.98 1.29 -20.63
C ARG A 231 -8.58 1.53 -21.18
N GLU A 232 -7.57 0.97 -20.50
CA GLU A 232 -6.17 1.29 -20.79
C GLU A 232 -5.58 0.41 -21.93
N LEU A 233 -6.10 -0.81 -22.12
CA LEU A 233 -5.57 -1.77 -23.10
C LEU A 233 -6.61 -2.23 -24.13
N LEU A 234 -7.72 -1.51 -24.27
CA LEU A 234 -8.81 -1.83 -25.21
C LEU A 234 -9.29 -3.27 -25.07
N ALA A 235 -9.47 -3.74 -23.84
CA ALA A 235 -9.99 -5.08 -23.57
C ALA A 235 -11.52 -5.11 -23.54
N ASP A 236 -12.08 -6.31 -23.59
CA ASP A 236 -13.52 -6.57 -23.60
C ASP A 236 -14.00 -7.44 -22.41
N PHE A 237 -13.34 -7.31 -21.25
CA PHE A 237 -13.85 -7.94 -20.03
C PHE A 237 -15.27 -7.47 -19.72
N ASP A 238 -16.17 -8.43 -19.44
CA ASP A 238 -17.45 -8.15 -18.79
C ASP A 238 -17.29 -8.37 -17.27
N PRO A 239 -17.25 -7.31 -16.42
CA PRO A 239 -17.10 -7.47 -14.98
C PRO A 239 -18.25 -8.25 -14.32
N ASP A 240 -19.43 -8.30 -14.94
CA ASP A 240 -20.58 -9.07 -14.42
C ASP A 240 -20.44 -10.56 -14.71
N ALA A 241 -19.59 -10.94 -15.67
CA ALA A 241 -19.23 -12.33 -15.92
C ALA A 241 -18.16 -12.89 -14.96
N PHE A 242 -17.78 -12.14 -13.93
CA PHE A 242 -16.86 -12.58 -12.89
C PHE A 242 -17.45 -12.38 -11.49
N GLU A 243 -17.28 -13.38 -10.64
CA GLU A 243 -17.61 -13.31 -9.22
C GLU A 243 -16.37 -12.89 -8.41
N HIS A 244 -16.58 -12.07 -7.39
CA HIS A 244 -15.58 -11.81 -6.38
C HIS A 244 -15.47 -12.97 -5.40
N VAL A 245 -14.26 -13.37 -5.07
CA VAL A 245 -13.97 -14.41 -4.09
C VAL A 245 -12.90 -13.91 -3.14
N ALA A 246 -13.16 -13.96 -1.83
CA ALA A 246 -12.17 -13.77 -0.79
C ALA A 246 -12.02 -15.05 0.01
N LEU A 247 -10.80 -15.54 0.14
CA LEU A 247 -10.54 -16.77 0.88
C LEU A 247 -9.34 -16.62 1.81
N TRP A 248 -9.38 -17.34 2.93
CA TRP A 248 -8.27 -17.48 3.84
C TRP A 248 -7.47 -18.73 3.50
N ASP A 249 -6.18 -18.57 3.27
CA ASP A 249 -5.22 -19.67 3.17
C ASP A 249 -4.52 -19.85 4.52
N PRO A 250 -4.80 -20.92 5.27
CA PRO A 250 -4.21 -21.14 6.58
C PRO A 250 -2.73 -21.56 6.54
N ASP A 251 -2.26 -22.10 5.41
CA ASP A 251 -0.90 -22.56 5.26
C ASP A 251 0.04 -21.37 4.93
N ALA A 252 -0.43 -20.49 4.06
CA ALA A 252 0.28 -19.27 3.69
C ALA A 252 0.01 -18.09 4.66
N GLU A 253 -0.98 -18.20 5.54
CA GLU A 253 -1.44 -17.16 6.46
C GLU A 253 -1.78 -15.85 5.73
N TRP A 254 -2.53 -15.92 4.65
CA TRP A 254 -3.00 -14.74 3.92
C TRP A 254 -4.46 -14.82 3.47
N ILE A 255 -5.05 -13.67 3.18
CA ILE A 255 -6.27 -13.58 2.38
C ILE A 255 -5.86 -13.49 0.92
N GLU A 256 -6.56 -14.21 0.06
CA GLU A 256 -6.50 -14.03 -1.38
C GLU A 256 -7.81 -13.41 -1.89
N LEU A 257 -7.68 -12.40 -2.74
CA LEU A 257 -8.78 -11.96 -3.59
C LEU A 257 -8.64 -12.59 -4.96
N ARG A 258 -9.74 -13.11 -5.46
CA ARG A 258 -9.82 -13.70 -6.78
C ARG A 258 -11.05 -13.21 -7.54
N LEU A 259 -10.98 -13.30 -8.85
CA LEU A 259 -12.11 -13.14 -9.75
C LEU A 259 -12.36 -14.49 -10.43
N ARG A 260 -13.56 -15.06 -10.22
CA ARG A 260 -14.00 -16.35 -10.75
C ARG A 260 -14.88 -16.13 -11.97
N SER A 261 -14.51 -16.70 -13.11
CA SER A 261 -15.35 -16.68 -14.31
C SER A 261 -16.64 -17.48 -14.10
N THR A 262 -17.78 -16.89 -14.43
CA THR A 262 -19.10 -17.52 -14.26
C THR A 262 -19.48 -18.45 -15.42
N ALA A 263 -18.75 -18.36 -16.55
CA ALA A 263 -19.00 -19.16 -17.75
C ALA A 263 -17.69 -19.38 -18.54
N ASP A 264 -17.74 -20.31 -19.49
CA ASP A 264 -16.70 -20.40 -20.52
C ASP A 264 -16.74 -19.14 -21.39
N GLN A 265 -15.65 -18.40 -21.43
CA GLN A 265 -15.57 -17.15 -22.17
C GLN A 265 -14.17 -16.91 -22.74
N LYS A 266 -14.07 -15.97 -23.67
CA LYS A 266 -12.79 -15.48 -24.19
C LYS A 266 -12.78 -13.97 -24.08
N VAL A 267 -11.71 -13.45 -23.53
CA VAL A 267 -11.46 -12.01 -23.40
C VAL A 267 -10.37 -11.62 -24.38
N THR A 268 -10.61 -10.57 -25.16
CA THR A 268 -9.63 -9.99 -26.06
C THR A 268 -9.02 -8.76 -25.40
N VAL A 269 -7.69 -8.66 -25.38
CA VAL A 269 -6.95 -7.46 -24.97
C VAL A 269 -6.34 -6.86 -26.22
N GLY A 270 -7.02 -5.86 -26.82
CA GLY A 270 -6.75 -5.35 -28.16
C GLY A 270 -5.34 -4.80 -28.31
N ASP A 271 -4.89 -4.00 -27.37
CA ASP A 271 -3.55 -3.38 -27.38
C ASP A 271 -2.38 -4.37 -27.23
N LEU A 272 -2.67 -5.64 -26.90
CA LEU A 272 -1.68 -6.70 -26.73
C LEU A 272 -1.82 -7.80 -27.78
N ASP A 273 -2.78 -7.69 -28.70
CA ASP A 273 -3.16 -8.76 -29.64
C ASP A 273 -3.35 -10.12 -28.92
N LEU A 274 -3.87 -10.09 -27.67
CA LEU A 274 -3.97 -11.23 -26.79
C LEU A 274 -5.41 -11.68 -26.65
N VAL A 275 -5.67 -12.99 -26.84
CA VAL A 275 -6.96 -13.62 -26.55
C VAL A 275 -6.78 -14.60 -25.40
N VAL A 276 -7.50 -14.36 -24.31
CA VAL A 276 -7.39 -15.10 -23.05
C VAL A 276 -8.65 -15.95 -22.86
N PRO A 277 -8.55 -17.26 -22.88
CA PRO A 277 -9.68 -18.12 -22.52
C PRO A 277 -9.84 -18.18 -21.00
N PHE A 278 -11.08 -18.19 -20.51
CA PHE A 278 -11.46 -18.51 -19.16
C PHE A 278 -12.47 -19.65 -19.20
N GLY A 279 -12.21 -20.71 -18.45
CA GLY A 279 -13.19 -21.76 -18.20
C GLY A 279 -14.21 -21.32 -17.14
N SER A 280 -15.42 -21.90 -17.21
CA SER A 280 -16.41 -21.71 -16.13
C SER A 280 -15.84 -22.19 -14.79
N GLY A 281 -15.88 -21.33 -13.78
CA GLY A 281 -15.30 -21.58 -12.46
C GLY A 281 -13.78 -21.35 -12.38
N GLU A 282 -13.10 -20.96 -13.47
CA GLU A 282 -11.68 -20.61 -13.42
C GLU A 282 -11.46 -19.32 -12.62
N GLU A 283 -10.45 -19.33 -11.76
CA GLU A 283 -10.11 -18.22 -10.89
C GLU A 283 -8.82 -17.53 -11.31
N MET A 284 -8.85 -16.22 -11.29
CA MET A 284 -7.69 -15.36 -11.44
C MET A 284 -7.42 -14.63 -10.12
N ARG A 285 -6.23 -14.81 -9.53
CA ARG A 285 -5.83 -14.13 -8.30
C ARG A 285 -5.51 -12.66 -8.60
N THR A 286 -6.07 -11.76 -7.80
CA THR A 286 -5.92 -10.32 -7.97
C THR A 286 -5.19 -9.66 -6.80
N GLU A 287 -5.17 -10.30 -5.63
CA GLU A 287 -4.46 -9.81 -4.45
C GLU A 287 -4.08 -10.95 -3.52
N VAL A 288 -2.96 -10.78 -2.84
CA VAL A 288 -2.67 -11.44 -1.57
C VAL A 288 -2.61 -10.38 -0.47
N SER A 289 -3.06 -10.75 0.73
CA SER A 289 -2.91 -9.91 1.92
C SER A 289 -2.46 -10.78 3.08
N ALA A 290 -1.13 -10.88 3.24
CA ALA A 290 -0.50 -11.67 4.29
C ALA A 290 -0.89 -11.13 5.67
N LYS A 291 -1.09 -12.07 6.59
CA LYS A 291 -1.28 -11.78 8.00
C LYS A 291 -0.04 -12.23 8.76
N PHE A 292 0.31 -11.44 9.74
CA PHE A 292 1.61 -11.59 10.38
C PHE A 292 1.47 -12.11 11.81
N ARG A 293 2.54 -12.76 12.27
CA ARG A 293 2.75 -13.03 13.68
C ARG A 293 3.81 -12.05 14.21
N PRO A 294 3.67 -11.48 15.41
CA PRO A 294 4.63 -10.49 15.92
C PRO A 294 6.08 -10.95 15.89
N GLU A 295 6.34 -12.24 16.19
CA GLU A 295 7.69 -12.80 16.12
C GLU A 295 8.20 -12.93 14.68
N GLY A 296 7.31 -13.24 13.71
CA GLY A 296 7.63 -13.27 12.29
C GLY A 296 8.08 -11.90 11.79
N VAL A 297 7.34 -10.83 12.15
CA VAL A 297 7.71 -9.45 11.81
C VAL A 297 9.11 -9.10 12.33
N ARG A 298 9.41 -9.43 13.60
CA ARG A 298 10.74 -9.18 14.17
C ARG A 298 11.84 -9.94 13.43
N THR A 299 11.57 -11.19 13.06
CA THR A 299 12.52 -12.05 12.32
C THR A 299 12.79 -11.48 10.92
N GLU A 300 11.75 -11.11 10.16
CA GLU A 300 11.89 -10.51 8.83
C GLU A 300 12.64 -9.18 8.87
N LEU A 301 12.32 -8.31 9.82
CA LEU A 301 13.01 -7.04 10.02
C LEU A 301 14.49 -7.25 10.38
N ALA A 302 14.80 -8.18 11.30
CA ALA A 302 16.16 -8.48 11.68
C ALA A 302 16.98 -9.05 10.51
N ALA A 303 16.37 -9.92 9.71
CA ALA A 303 17.01 -10.48 8.50
C ALA A 303 17.36 -9.40 7.48
N ALA A 304 16.55 -8.33 7.41
CA ALA A 304 16.80 -7.18 6.55
C ALA A 304 17.77 -6.13 7.15
N GLY A 305 18.20 -6.29 8.41
CA GLY A 305 19.11 -5.36 9.09
C GLY A 305 18.41 -4.22 9.83
N PHE A 306 17.14 -4.42 10.23
CA PHE A 306 16.40 -3.53 11.12
C PHE A 306 16.25 -4.16 12.50
N ALA A 307 16.54 -3.40 13.56
CA ALA A 307 16.33 -3.80 14.94
C ALA A 307 14.97 -3.32 15.44
N ALA A 308 14.00 -4.21 15.63
CA ALA A 308 12.71 -3.85 16.22
C ALA A 308 12.91 -3.36 17.66
N ARG A 309 12.54 -2.11 17.94
CA ARG A 309 12.70 -1.44 19.24
C ARG A 309 11.42 -1.37 20.04
N ALA A 310 10.29 -1.23 19.36
CA ALA A 310 8.97 -1.21 19.98
C ALA A 310 7.93 -1.80 19.03
N GLY A 311 6.82 -2.27 19.61
CA GLY A 311 5.67 -2.76 18.86
C GLY A 311 4.40 -2.53 19.68
N TRP A 312 3.35 -2.05 19.04
CA TRP A 312 2.08 -1.74 19.68
C TRP A 312 0.93 -2.33 18.86
N THR A 313 -0.06 -2.87 19.57
CA THR A 313 -1.29 -3.35 18.97
C THR A 313 -2.47 -2.46 19.34
N ASP A 314 -3.53 -2.53 18.53
CA ASP A 314 -4.84 -2.03 18.92
C ASP A 314 -5.36 -2.81 20.16
N GLU A 315 -6.39 -2.29 20.82
CA GLU A 315 -6.96 -2.91 22.04
C GLU A 315 -7.42 -4.35 21.78
N ALA A 316 -7.92 -4.63 20.58
CA ALA A 316 -8.37 -5.96 20.19
C ALA A 316 -7.23 -6.90 19.74
N GLY A 317 -5.98 -6.42 19.67
CA GLY A 317 -4.82 -7.22 19.27
C GLY A 317 -4.86 -7.68 17.81
N ARG A 318 -5.50 -6.90 16.93
CA ARG A 318 -5.73 -7.28 15.51
C ARG A 318 -4.68 -6.77 14.56
N PHE A 319 -4.07 -5.64 14.88
CA PHE A 319 -3.08 -4.96 14.04
C PHE A 319 -1.83 -4.65 14.85
N LEU A 320 -0.66 -4.62 14.23
CA LEU A 320 0.61 -4.32 14.88
C LEU A 320 1.30 -3.17 14.13
N VAL A 321 1.71 -2.15 14.87
CA VAL A 321 2.66 -1.14 14.39
C VAL A 321 4.00 -1.39 15.06
N THR A 322 5.04 -1.62 14.25
CA THR A 322 6.40 -1.88 14.72
C THR A 322 7.31 -0.71 14.41
N LEU A 323 8.02 -0.20 15.41
CA LEU A 323 9.10 0.77 15.24
C LEU A 323 10.44 0.04 15.26
N ALA A 324 11.20 0.16 14.17
CA ALA A 324 12.49 -0.49 14.01
C ALA A 324 13.58 0.51 13.62
N GLU A 325 14.77 0.32 14.13
CA GLU A 325 15.96 1.13 13.85
C GLU A 325 16.84 0.43 12.82
N ALA A 326 17.37 1.17 11.86
CA ALA A 326 18.36 0.67 10.91
C ALA A 326 19.69 0.43 11.65
N ALA A 327 20.09 -0.83 11.76
CA ALA A 327 21.27 -1.28 12.51
C ALA A 327 22.57 -1.15 11.68
#